data_cdc6ada8166ce30dbe3d3cc25df9c7f4
#
_entry.id   cdc6ada8166ce30dbe3d3cc25df9c7f4
#
_cell.length_a   1.000
_cell.length_b   1.000
_cell.length_c   1.000
_cell.angle_alpha   90.00
_cell.angle_beta   90.00
_cell.angle_gamma   90.00
#
_symmetry.space_group_name_H-M   'P 1'
#
loop_
_entity.id
_entity.type
_entity.pdbx_description
1 polymer ?
#
loop_
_entity_poly.entity_id
_entity_poly.type
_entity_poly.pdbx_seq_one_letter_code
_entity_poly.pdbx_strand_id
1 'polypeptide(L)'
;NGHALTKGVTSTKILRLMQKNEAIQKAIHGSTGVGVFTSAAQLNALLSDMFGGLTLTVDDQRYVTYEDSQKTGKKKTSRFFAENAMSLFEPGNSGALGAGLWGVTPEEEEAGPYTEKSAKQFITLTRWATPDPVAVWTKASGVFIPVIPNPNGLVTATITIA
;
A
#
# COMPACT_ATOMS: atom_id res chain seq x y z
N ASN A 1 22.75 6.26 14.34
CA ASN A 1 21.43 6.85 14.63
C ASN A 1 20.37 5.81 14.29
N GLY A 2 19.84 5.12 15.33
CA GLY A 2 18.80 4.11 15.15
C GLY A 2 17.45 4.77 14.92
N HIS A 3 16.78 4.39 13.85
CA HIS A 3 15.37 4.74 13.61
C HIS A 3 14.47 3.81 14.42
N ALA A 4 13.45 4.35 15.07
CA ALA A 4 12.46 3.57 15.81
C ALA A 4 11.39 3.05 14.83
N LEU A 5 11.50 1.77 14.45
CA LEU A 5 10.54 1.12 13.57
C LEU A 5 9.29 0.72 14.37
N THR A 6 8.32 1.63 14.44
CA THR A 6 7.11 1.44 15.26
C THR A 6 5.88 1.01 14.47
N LYS A 7 5.97 0.97 13.14
CA LYS A 7 4.89 0.45 12.30
C LYS A 7 5.38 -0.63 11.36
N GLY A 8 4.52 -1.58 11.06
CA GLY A 8 4.81 -2.62 10.09
C GLY A 8 3.59 -3.00 9.27
N VAL A 9 3.87 -3.45 8.05
CA VAL A 9 2.90 -4.03 7.14
C VAL A 9 3.28 -5.49 6.89
N THR A 10 2.32 -6.37 6.94
CA THR A 10 2.51 -7.80 6.71
C THR A 10 1.29 -8.41 6.03
N SER A 11 1.41 -9.67 5.60
CA SER A 11 0.26 -10.41 5.05
C SER A 11 -0.53 -11.12 6.16
N THR A 12 -1.80 -11.45 5.89
CA THR A 12 -2.61 -12.31 6.77
C THR A 12 -1.93 -13.65 7.06
N LYS A 13 -1.19 -14.20 6.09
CA LYS A 13 -0.49 -15.49 6.27
C LYS A 13 0.55 -15.41 7.39
N ILE A 14 1.41 -14.40 7.35
CA ILE A 14 2.44 -14.19 8.37
C ILE A 14 1.80 -13.87 9.72
N LEU A 15 0.79 -13.00 9.75
CA LEU A 15 0.08 -12.69 10.98
C LEU A 15 -0.47 -13.96 11.64
N ARG A 16 -1.10 -14.86 10.88
CA ARG A 16 -1.63 -16.13 11.37
C ARG A 16 -0.54 -17.08 11.85
N LEU A 17 0.62 -17.10 11.21
CA LEU A 17 1.75 -17.89 11.68
C LEU A 17 2.26 -17.38 13.02
N MET A 18 2.36 -16.07 13.19
CA MET A 18 2.73 -15.47 14.48
C MET A 18 1.70 -15.81 15.58
N GLN A 19 0.41 -15.74 15.27
CA GLN A 19 -0.67 -16.09 16.20
C GLN A 19 -0.64 -17.57 16.62
N LYS A 20 -0.15 -18.46 15.76
CA LYS A 20 -0.03 -19.90 16.03
C LYS A 20 1.29 -20.29 16.70
N ASN A 21 2.25 -19.38 16.77
CA ASN A 21 3.55 -19.66 17.35
C ASN A 21 3.43 -19.86 18.86
N GLU A 22 3.88 -21.02 19.36
CA GLU A 22 3.78 -21.40 20.79
C GLU A 22 4.49 -20.41 21.72
N ALA A 23 5.65 -19.88 21.30
CA ALA A 23 6.39 -18.93 22.13
C ALA A 23 5.60 -17.63 22.32
N ILE A 24 4.94 -17.15 21.25
CA ILE A 24 4.07 -15.96 21.31
C ILE A 24 2.83 -16.24 22.16
N GLN A 25 2.20 -17.40 21.98
CA GLN A 25 1.04 -17.81 22.79
C GLN A 25 1.40 -17.89 24.28
N LYS A 26 2.54 -18.47 24.61
CA LYS A 26 3.03 -18.52 26.01
C LYS A 26 3.34 -17.14 26.58
N ALA A 27 3.87 -16.23 25.76
CA ALA A 27 4.14 -14.86 26.18
C ALA A 27 2.86 -14.07 26.48
N ILE A 28 1.78 -14.33 25.75
CA ILE A 28 0.49 -13.63 25.92
C ILE A 28 -0.37 -14.26 27.01
N HIS A 29 -0.45 -15.59 27.05
CA HIS A 29 -1.39 -16.32 27.89
C HIS A 29 -0.74 -17.08 29.05
N GLY A 30 0.59 -17.01 29.21
CA GLY A 30 1.33 -17.76 30.19
C GLY A 30 1.68 -19.21 29.76
N SER A 31 2.34 -19.96 30.60
CA SER A 31 2.90 -21.30 30.29
C SER A 31 1.85 -22.33 29.83
N THR A 32 0.60 -22.17 30.23
CA THR A 32 -0.52 -23.05 29.84
C THR A 32 -1.26 -22.61 28.60
N GLY A 33 -0.82 -21.51 28.01
CA GLY A 33 -1.54 -20.85 26.91
C GLY A 33 -1.31 -21.45 25.51
N VAL A 34 -0.67 -22.62 25.40
CA VAL A 34 -0.46 -23.27 24.08
C VAL A 34 -1.79 -23.76 23.53
N GLY A 35 -2.04 -23.39 22.26
CA GLY A 35 -3.30 -23.72 21.58
C GLY A 35 -4.45 -22.73 21.84
N VAL A 36 -4.25 -21.73 22.69
CA VAL A 36 -5.24 -20.67 22.90
C VAL A 36 -5.21 -19.69 21.72
N PHE A 37 -6.40 -19.31 21.25
CA PHE A 37 -6.52 -18.34 20.18
C PHE A 37 -5.97 -16.98 20.60
N THR A 38 -5.01 -16.49 19.82
CA THR A 38 -4.44 -15.16 20.00
C THR A 38 -5.02 -14.20 18.96
N SER A 39 -5.66 -13.14 19.40
CA SER A 39 -6.19 -12.12 18.50
C SER A 39 -5.08 -11.21 17.95
N ALA A 40 -5.36 -10.53 16.83
CA ALA A 40 -4.41 -9.56 16.27
C ALA A 40 -4.14 -8.39 17.24
N ALA A 41 -5.14 -8.01 18.05
CA ALA A 41 -5.00 -6.96 19.05
C ALA A 41 -4.04 -7.37 20.18
N GLN A 42 -4.16 -8.60 20.68
CA GLN A 42 -3.26 -9.14 21.70
C GLN A 42 -1.83 -9.27 21.18
N LEU A 43 -1.66 -9.72 19.94
CA LEU A 43 -0.35 -9.77 19.30
C LEU A 43 0.27 -8.38 19.17
N ASN A 44 -0.49 -7.39 18.70
CA ASN A 44 0.00 -6.02 18.61
C ASN A 44 0.31 -5.40 19.97
N ALA A 45 -0.45 -5.73 21.00
CA ALA A 45 -0.16 -5.30 22.38
C ALA A 45 1.19 -5.86 22.87
N LEU A 46 1.44 -7.14 22.65
CA LEU A 46 2.72 -7.78 22.98
C LEU A 46 3.88 -7.16 22.20
N LEU A 47 3.71 -6.96 20.89
CA LEU A 47 4.75 -6.36 20.04
C LEU A 47 5.03 -4.92 20.43
N SER A 48 4.00 -4.16 20.77
CA SER A 48 4.12 -2.78 21.24
C SER A 48 4.92 -2.70 22.55
N ASP A 49 4.67 -3.62 23.47
CA ASP A 49 5.35 -3.68 24.77
C ASP A 49 6.81 -4.10 24.62
N MET A 50 7.09 -5.12 23.80
CA MET A 50 8.44 -5.67 23.60
C MET A 50 9.33 -4.77 22.73
N PHE A 51 8.76 -4.08 21.75
CA PHE A 51 9.52 -3.34 20.70
C PHE A 51 9.20 -1.84 20.68
N GLY A 52 8.82 -1.26 21.80
CA GLY A 52 8.69 0.18 21.95
C GLY A 52 7.61 0.81 21.05
N GLY A 53 6.44 0.19 20.98
CA GLY A 53 5.30 0.72 20.25
C GLY A 53 5.08 0.13 18.86
N LEU A 54 5.75 -0.98 18.51
CA LEU A 54 5.57 -1.64 17.22
C LEU A 54 4.14 -2.17 17.05
N THR A 55 3.50 -1.76 15.98
CA THR A 55 2.17 -2.24 15.56
C THR A 55 2.20 -2.78 14.14
N LEU A 56 1.59 -3.94 13.91
CA LEU A 56 1.47 -4.55 12.58
C LEU A 56 0.09 -4.35 12.00
N THR A 57 0.06 -3.92 10.75
CA THR A 57 -1.15 -3.84 9.91
C THR A 57 -1.08 -4.91 8.82
N VAL A 58 -2.22 -5.42 8.41
CA VAL A 58 -2.31 -6.40 7.33
C VAL A 58 -2.66 -5.70 6.03
N ASP A 59 -1.92 -5.99 4.98
CA ASP A 59 -2.26 -5.59 3.61
C ASP A 59 -2.36 -6.83 2.71
N ASP A 60 -3.58 -7.17 2.35
CA ASP A 60 -3.91 -8.26 1.43
C ASP A 60 -4.55 -7.75 0.13
N GLN A 61 -4.36 -6.48 -0.19
CA GLN A 61 -4.91 -5.88 -1.40
C GLN A 61 -4.38 -6.59 -2.66
N ARG A 62 -5.29 -6.75 -3.62
CA ARG A 62 -5.01 -7.43 -4.88
C ARG A 62 -5.42 -6.56 -6.05
N TYR A 63 -4.71 -6.69 -7.14
CA TYR A 63 -5.06 -6.08 -8.41
C TYR A 63 -5.28 -7.16 -9.47
N VAL A 64 -6.07 -6.82 -10.47
CA VAL A 64 -6.35 -7.72 -11.59
C VAL A 64 -5.36 -7.42 -12.71
N THR A 65 -4.57 -8.42 -13.07
CA THR A 65 -3.76 -8.39 -14.28
C THR A 65 -4.57 -9.00 -15.42
N TYR A 66 -4.78 -8.23 -16.47
CA TYR A 66 -5.33 -8.75 -17.70
C TYR A 66 -4.21 -9.44 -18.48
N GLU A 67 -4.07 -10.74 -18.34
CA GLU A 67 -3.39 -11.54 -19.33
C GLU A 67 -4.40 -11.85 -20.43
N ASP A 68 -4.23 -11.22 -21.60
CA ASP A 68 -4.85 -11.53 -22.87
C ASP A 68 -6.33 -12.00 -22.75
N SER A 69 -7.19 -11.09 -22.36
CA SER A 69 -8.61 -11.35 -22.08
C SER A 69 -9.37 -11.90 -23.33
N GLN A 70 -8.80 -11.75 -24.52
CA GLN A 70 -9.39 -12.27 -25.76
C GLN A 70 -9.18 -13.78 -25.94
N LYS A 71 -8.14 -14.38 -25.35
CA LYS A 71 -7.84 -15.80 -25.54
C LYS A 71 -8.36 -16.73 -24.45
N THR A 72 -8.41 -16.32 -23.19
CA THR A 72 -8.72 -17.24 -22.09
C THR A 72 -9.87 -16.81 -21.18
N GLY A 73 -10.28 -15.56 -21.19
CA GLY A 73 -11.34 -15.04 -20.30
C GLY A 73 -11.03 -15.13 -18.80
N LYS A 74 -9.85 -15.61 -18.41
CA LYS A 74 -9.45 -15.81 -17.03
C LYS A 74 -8.77 -14.56 -16.49
N LYS A 75 -9.36 -13.97 -15.46
CA LYS A 75 -8.74 -12.88 -14.68
C LYS A 75 -7.67 -13.46 -13.76
N LYS A 76 -6.44 -12.99 -13.88
CA LYS A 76 -5.37 -13.30 -12.93
C LYS A 76 -5.29 -12.16 -11.91
N THR A 77 -5.30 -12.51 -10.64
CA THR A 77 -5.13 -11.54 -9.56
C THR A 77 -3.74 -11.66 -8.97
N SER A 78 -3.06 -10.54 -8.80
CA SER A 78 -1.77 -10.45 -8.13
C SER A 78 -1.90 -9.58 -6.87
N ARG A 79 -1.05 -9.81 -5.88
CA ARG A 79 -1.02 -9.01 -4.66
C ARG A 79 -0.13 -7.80 -4.86
N PHE A 80 -0.49 -6.66 -4.24
CA PHE A 80 0.42 -5.50 -4.15
C PHE A 80 1.58 -5.80 -3.20
N PHE A 81 1.30 -6.45 -2.08
CA PHE A 81 2.29 -6.82 -1.09
C PHE A 81 2.55 -8.33 -1.11
N ALA A 82 3.84 -8.72 -1.08
CA ALA A 82 4.22 -10.11 -1.14
C ALA A 82 3.71 -10.89 0.09
N GLU A 83 3.20 -12.12 -0.14
CA GLU A 83 2.55 -12.92 0.90
C GLU A 83 3.49 -13.34 2.04
N ASN A 84 4.78 -13.45 1.73
CA ASN A 84 5.84 -13.85 2.67
C ASN A 84 6.76 -12.70 3.07
N ALA A 85 6.34 -11.46 2.86
CA ALA A 85 7.11 -10.29 3.24
C ALA A 85 6.53 -9.60 4.48
N MET A 86 7.41 -8.95 5.21
CA MET A 86 7.10 -8.01 6.29
C MET A 86 7.94 -6.77 6.08
N SER A 87 7.30 -5.61 6.09
CA SER A 87 7.99 -4.32 6.01
C SER A 87 7.77 -3.56 7.30
N LEU A 88 8.85 -3.16 7.94
CA LEU A 88 8.84 -2.35 9.15
C LEU A 88 9.33 -0.95 8.82
N PHE A 89 8.72 0.06 9.41
CA PHE A 89 9.04 1.44 9.12
C PHE A 89 8.81 2.37 10.30
N GLU A 90 9.52 3.48 10.26
CA GLU A 90 9.30 4.59 11.16
C GLU A 90 8.12 5.43 10.64
N PRO A 91 7.05 5.62 11.41
CA PRO A 91 6.00 6.56 11.05
C PRO A 91 6.54 7.98 11.20
N GLY A 92 7.03 8.53 10.13
CA GLY A 92 7.50 9.90 10.15
C GLY A 92 6.37 10.92 10.19
N ASN A 93 6.66 12.09 10.68
CA ASN A 93 5.83 13.26 10.46
C ASN A 93 5.70 13.48 8.95
N SER A 94 4.49 13.52 8.45
CA SER A 94 4.06 13.83 7.08
C SER A 94 5.17 13.75 6.01
N GLY A 95 5.35 12.57 5.42
CA GLY A 95 6.24 12.37 4.27
C GLY A 95 7.54 11.62 4.55
N ALA A 96 7.81 11.13 5.75
CA ALA A 96 9.07 10.44 6.04
C ALA A 96 9.23 9.09 5.33
N LEU A 97 8.13 8.38 5.07
CA LEU A 97 8.17 7.09 4.38
C LEU A 97 7.88 7.16 2.91
N GLY A 98 6.91 7.98 2.55
CA GLY A 98 6.50 8.13 1.18
C GLY A 98 5.69 9.41 1.02
N ALA A 99 5.96 10.11 -0.04
CA ALA A 99 5.22 11.27 -0.47
C ALA A 99 4.72 11.06 -1.88
N GLY A 100 3.55 11.60 -2.18
CA GLY A 100 3.07 11.73 -3.54
C GLY A 100 3.43 13.11 -4.05
N LEU A 101 4.26 13.20 -5.06
CA LEU A 101 4.52 14.43 -5.77
C LEU A 101 3.58 14.52 -6.97
N TRP A 102 2.80 15.56 -7.00
CA TRP A 102 1.91 15.88 -8.11
C TRP A 102 2.56 16.94 -8.97
N GLY A 103 2.58 16.72 -10.26
CA GLY A 103 3.08 17.66 -11.25
C GLY A 103 1.96 18.33 -12.03
N VAL A 104 2.33 19.40 -12.73
CA VAL A 104 1.47 20.04 -13.71
C VAL A 104 1.38 19.16 -14.96
N THR A 105 0.21 18.99 -15.51
CA THR A 105 0.02 18.21 -16.73
C THR A 105 0.29 19.07 -17.96
N PRO A 106 0.82 18.50 -19.06
CA PRO A 106 0.98 19.25 -20.32
C PRO A 106 -0.33 19.90 -20.80
N GLU A 107 -1.45 19.25 -20.56
CA GLU A 107 -2.77 19.77 -20.92
C GLU A 107 -3.17 21.00 -20.09
N GLU A 108 -2.55 21.23 -18.94
CA GLU A 108 -2.76 22.45 -18.17
C GLU A 108 -2.05 23.65 -18.79
N GLU A 109 -0.89 23.44 -19.39
CA GLU A 109 -0.10 24.48 -20.05
C GLU A 109 -0.63 24.81 -21.45
N GLU A 110 -1.06 23.80 -22.21
CA GLU A 110 -1.56 23.97 -23.57
C GLU A 110 -3.09 24.12 -23.62
N ALA A 111 -3.58 25.35 -23.78
CA ALA A 111 -4.98 25.60 -24.08
C ALA A 111 -5.16 25.89 -25.54
N GLY A 112 -5.82 25.00 -26.25
CA GLY A 112 -6.35 25.31 -27.60
C GLY A 112 -7.62 26.16 -27.51
N PRO A 113 -7.95 26.94 -28.56
CA PRO A 113 -9.09 27.84 -28.56
C PRO A 113 -10.47 27.17 -28.45
N TYR A 114 -10.54 25.85 -28.61
CA TYR A 114 -11.77 25.04 -28.53
C TYR A 114 -11.78 24.04 -27.37
N THR A 115 -10.89 24.19 -26.41
CA THR A 115 -10.73 23.25 -25.28
C THR A 115 -11.13 23.92 -23.98
N GLU A 116 -12.20 23.46 -23.38
CA GLU A 116 -12.54 23.84 -22.01
C GLU A 116 -11.63 23.11 -21.05
N LYS A 117 -10.98 23.85 -20.16
CA LYS A 117 -10.13 23.29 -19.11
C LYS A 117 -10.68 23.57 -17.73
N SER A 118 -10.57 22.61 -16.89
CA SER A 118 -10.75 22.78 -15.45
C SER A 118 -9.63 22.03 -14.72
N ALA A 119 -8.70 22.77 -14.14
CA ALA A 119 -7.67 22.21 -13.28
C ALA A 119 -8.10 22.33 -11.81
N LYS A 120 -8.15 21.21 -11.10
CA LYS A 120 -8.47 21.19 -9.69
C LYS A 120 -7.70 20.05 -9.01
N GLN A 121 -6.99 20.40 -7.93
CA GLN A 121 -6.24 19.41 -7.13
C GLN A 121 -5.29 18.52 -7.95
N PHE A 122 -4.49 19.14 -8.85
CA PHE A 122 -3.50 18.44 -9.69
C PHE A 122 -4.10 17.48 -10.74
N ILE A 123 -5.40 17.58 -10.99
CA ILE A 123 -6.07 16.85 -12.07
C ILE A 123 -6.63 17.88 -13.04
N THR A 124 -6.25 17.74 -14.32
CA THR A 124 -6.74 18.59 -15.40
C THR A 124 -7.80 17.84 -16.18
N LEU A 125 -8.98 18.42 -16.24
CA LEU A 125 -10.07 17.96 -17.10
C LEU A 125 -10.06 18.80 -18.37
N THR A 126 -9.96 18.14 -19.51
CA THR A 126 -10.09 18.77 -20.83
C THR A 126 -11.32 18.22 -21.52
N ARG A 127 -12.08 19.12 -22.14
CA ARG A 127 -13.28 18.79 -22.91
C ARG A 127 -13.20 19.45 -24.28
N TRP A 128 -13.41 18.68 -25.33
CA TRP A 128 -13.47 19.20 -26.69
C TRP A 128 -14.55 18.50 -27.49
N ALA A 129 -15.05 19.20 -28.53
CA ALA A 129 -16.04 18.68 -29.45
C ALA A 129 -15.41 18.42 -30.83
N THR A 130 -15.80 17.33 -31.46
CA THR A 130 -15.49 17.04 -32.87
C THR A 130 -16.75 17.24 -33.70
N PRO A 131 -16.65 17.89 -34.87
CA PRO A 131 -17.82 18.16 -35.74
C PRO A 131 -18.25 16.93 -36.57
N ASP A 132 -17.33 16.00 -36.87
CA ASP A 132 -17.62 14.80 -37.67
C ASP A 132 -16.77 13.60 -37.21
N PRO A 133 -17.36 12.52 -36.67
CA PRO A 133 -18.74 12.50 -36.18
C PRO A 133 -18.95 13.46 -35.02
N VAL A 134 -20.15 13.96 -34.85
CA VAL A 134 -20.48 14.86 -33.75
C VAL A 134 -20.30 14.12 -32.44
N ALA A 135 -19.25 14.46 -31.70
CA ALA A 135 -18.95 13.83 -30.41
C ALA A 135 -18.33 14.86 -29.44
N VAL A 136 -18.57 14.65 -28.17
CA VAL A 136 -17.92 15.41 -27.10
C VAL A 136 -17.00 14.44 -26.33
N TRP A 137 -15.73 14.80 -26.30
CA TRP A 137 -14.71 14.04 -25.61
C TRP A 137 -14.35 14.71 -24.30
N THR A 138 -14.12 13.89 -23.29
CA THR A 138 -13.63 14.37 -22.00
C THR A 138 -12.42 13.52 -21.60
N LYS A 139 -11.32 14.17 -21.23
CA LYS A 139 -10.10 13.54 -20.78
C LYS A 139 -9.75 14.08 -19.39
N ALA A 140 -9.39 13.19 -18.47
CA ALA A 140 -8.79 13.53 -17.20
C ALA A 140 -7.31 13.16 -17.23
N SER A 141 -6.44 14.10 -16.93
CA SER A 141 -4.98 13.93 -16.90
C SER A 141 -4.46 14.27 -15.50
N GLY A 142 -3.49 13.52 -15.03
CA GLY A 142 -2.79 13.77 -13.77
C GLY A 142 -1.40 13.17 -13.83
N VAL A 143 -0.40 13.89 -13.32
CA VAL A 143 0.98 13.40 -13.18
C VAL A 143 1.27 13.20 -11.72
N PHE A 144 1.64 11.98 -11.35
CA PHE A 144 1.93 11.59 -9.98
C PHE A 144 3.20 10.75 -9.92
N ILE A 145 4.10 11.09 -9.02
CA ILE A 145 5.34 10.34 -8.76
C ILE A 145 5.37 9.96 -7.28
N PRO A 146 5.36 8.66 -6.94
CA PRO A 146 5.62 8.24 -5.59
C PRO A 146 7.11 8.39 -5.27
N VAL A 147 7.43 8.99 -4.13
CA VAL A 147 8.81 9.21 -3.68
C VAL A 147 8.97 8.66 -2.27
N ILE A 148 10.07 7.99 -2.01
CA ILE A 148 10.49 7.58 -0.67
C ILE A 148 11.66 8.48 -0.26
N PRO A 149 11.41 9.55 0.51
CA PRO A 149 12.46 10.53 0.83
C PRO A 149 13.52 9.98 1.78
N ASN A 150 13.20 9.02 2.63
CA ASN A 150 14.14 8.40 3.57
C ASN A 150 14.08 6.87 3.51
N PRO A 151 14.86 6.23 2.60
CA PRO A 151 14.90 4.78 2.49
C PRO A 151 15.49 4.09 3.72
N ASN A 152 16.30 4.78 4.54
CA ASN A 152 16.92 4.21 5.74
C ASN A 152 15.92 3.94 6.88
N GLY A 153 14.75 4.55 6.83
CA GLY A 153 13.65 4.31 7.77
C GLY A 153 12.74 3.14 7.40
N LEU A 154 13.11 2.33 6.40
CA LEU A 154 12.34 1.19 5.91
C LEU A 154 13.19 -0.08 5.92
N VAL A 155 12.69 -1.14 6.54
CA VAL A 155 13.29 -2.48 6.51
C VAL A 155 12.26 -3.46 5.97
N THR A 156 12.63 -4.20 4.94
CA THR A 156 11.77 -5.28 4.40
C THR A 156 12.47 -6.63 4.59
N ALA A 157 11.78 -7.56 5.19
CA ALA A 157 12.23 -8.93 5.38
C ALA A 157 11.34 -9.90 4.61
N THR A 158 11.96 -10.88 3.97
CA THR A 158 11.27 -12.03 3.40
C THR A 158 11.33 -13.18 4.40
N ILE A 159 10.18 -13.73 4.76
CA ILE A 159 10.06 -14.81 5.74
C ILE A 159 9.94 -16.13 4.97
N THR A 160 10.93 -17.00 5.13
CA THR A 160 10.90 -18.35 4.62
C THR A 160 10.26 -19.26 5.65
N ILE A 161 9.22 -19.95 5.26
CA ILE A 161 8.52 -20.93 6.09
C ILE A 161 9.08 -22.30 5.72
N ALA A 162 9.74 -22.92 6.65
CA ALA A 162 10.22 -24.29 6.51
C ALA A 162 9.06 -25.30 6.69
#